data_f6848bdce131987a5ce862aa15830c47
#
_entry.id   f6848bdce131987a5ce862aa15830c47
#
_cell.length_a   1.000
_cell.length_b   1.000
_cell.length_c   1.000
_cell.angle_alpha   90.00
_cell.angle_beta   90.00
_cell.angle_gamma   90.00
#
_symmetry.space_group_name_H-M   'P 1'
#
loop_
_entity.id
_entity.type
_entity.pdbx_description
1 polymer ?
#
loop_
_entity_poly.entity_id
_entity_poly.type
_entity_poly.pdbx_seq_one_letter_code
_entity_poly.pdbx_strand_id
1 'polypeptide(L)'
;DYPEATEDDEDYLDDPILQALERDIADMREKATAYDKIASEFAESEHETARMFRADADFVGTFCATPKDSIDTLMATLHTSRLGSQFLSFAQLNNITIRERQQILDASYDRNSGTILVRGDLDLGTKTLLLARELRRMWQHRNGAGIHPLALHPDYAVLVNRAQTADLMVSMVRVAWELQLAGNKDAWMRIENAPMADLGRAFAREAIADFRSINNGVACRTAFETWFLSERCRKSDRTLIQQMLADYQGYVFTDNPETSRMIALDVLKALGKMPFGGNYLMPIAPTMISDPVFTDVRDRSNANF
;
A
#
# COMPACT_ATOMS: atom_id res chain seq x y z
N ASP A 1 3.43 42.07 -34.92
CA ASP A 1 2.08 41.98 -35.51
C ASP A 1 1.49 40.64 -35.18
N TYR A 2 0.61 40.64 -34.19
CA TYR A 2 -0.28 39.51 -33.91
C TYR A 2 -1.55 39.71 -34.75
N PRO A 3 -2.09 38.71 -35.41
CA PRO A 3 -3.34 38.85 -36.13
C PRO A 3 -4.47 39.14 -35.14
N GLU A 4 -5.26 40.16 -35.45
CA GLU A 4 -6.50 40.47 -34.73
C GLU A 4 -7.45 39.25 -34.79
N ALA A 5 -8.07 38.89 -33.64
CA ALA A 5 -9.08 37.86 -33.56
C ALA A 5 -10.21 38.18 -34.55
N THR A 6 -10.54 37.22 -35.39
CA THR A 6 -11.65 37.35 -36.36
C THR A 6 -12.96 37.03 -35.68
N GLU A 7 -14.07 37.63 -36.17
CA GLU A 7 -15.42 37.46 -35.65
C GLU A 7 -15.91 35.96 -35.59
N ASP A 8 -15.19 35.01 -36.18
CA ASP A 8 -15.44 33.58 -36.13
C ASP A 8 -15.11 32.93 -34.76
N ASP A 9 -14.36 33.61 -33.88
CA ASP A 9 -14.02 33.08 -32.55
C ASP A 9 -15.15 33.28 -31.50
N GLU A 10 -16.11 34.18 -31.75
CA GLU A 10 -17.24 34.42 -30.83
C GLU A 10 -18.35 33.35 -30.96
N ASP A 11 -18.53 32.73 -32.14
CA ASP A 11 -19.53 31.68 -32.34
C ASP A 11 -19.21 30.35 -31.64
N TYR A 12 -17.93 30.11 -31.26
CA TYR A 12 -17.52 28.92 -30.50
C TYR A 12 -17.95 28.98 -29.02
N LEU A 13 -18.17 30.16 -28.47
CA LEU A 13 -18.56 30.33 -27.06
C LEU A 13 -20.03 30.01 -26.79
N ASP A 14 -20.87 30.00 -27.82
CA ASP A 14 -22.33 29.74 -27.74
C ASP A 14 -22.71 28.32 -28.12
N ASP A 15 -21.78 27.42 -28.40
CA ASP A 15 -22.09 26.02 -28.69
C ASP A 15 -22.59 25.30 -27.43
N PRO A 16 -23.87 24.83 -27.41
CA PRO A 16 -24.44 24.14 -26.24
C PRO A 16 -23.67 22.88 -25.84
N ILE A 17 -22.96 22.26 -26.79
CA ILE A 17 -22.17 21.07 -26.54
C ILE A 17 -20.88 21.44 -25.81
N LEU A 18 -20.22 22.52 -26.21
CA LEU A 18 -19.02 23.03 -25.54
C LEU A 18 -19.36 23.53 -24.15
N GLN A 19 -20.46 24.25 -23.96
CA GLN A 19 -20.92 24.70 -22.62
C GLN A 19 -21.33 23.52 -21.72
N ALA A 20 -21.86 22.43 -22.27
CA ALA A 20 -22.13 21.23 -21.50
C ALA A 20 -20.82 20.55 -21.10
N LEU A 21 -19.87 20.43 -22.02
CA LEU A 21 -18.55 19.84 -21.76
C LEU A 21 -17.74 20.64 -20.73
N GLU A 22 -17.77 21.98 -20.80
CA GLU A 22 -17.13 22.84 -19.83
C GLU A 22 -17.74 22.71 -18.43
N ARG A 23 -19.07 22.56 -18.35
CA ARG A 23 -19.76 22.28 -17.08
C ARG A 23 -19.37 20.91 -16.52
N ASP A 24 -19.30 19.89 -17.36
CA ASP A 24 -18.86 18.57 -16.94
C ASP A 24 -17.40 18.56 -16.48
N ILE A 25 -16.53 19.31 -17.18
CA ILE A 25 -15.11 19.50 -16.78
C ILE A 25 -15.01 20.27 -15.46
N ALA A 26 -15.83 21.30 -15.27
CA ALA A 26 -15.86 22.07 -14.01
C ALA A 26 -16.37 21.21 -12.86
N ASP A 27 -17.41 20.42 -13.05
CA ASP A 27 -17.95 19.47 -12.09
C ASP A 27 -16.95 18.37 -11.73
N MET A 28 -16.24 17.83 -12.75
CA MET A 28 -15.13 16.86 -12.51
C MET A 28 -13.96 17.50 -11.75
N ARG A 29 -13.62 18.75 -12.02
CA ARG A 29 -12.57 19.49 -11.27
C ARG A 29 -12.99 19.78 -9.84
N GLU A 30 -14.22 20.16 -9.62
CA GLU A 30 -14.78 20.38 -8.27
C GLU A 30 -14.81 19.07 -7.48
N LYS A 31 -15.22 17.96 -8.10
CA LYS A 31 -15.18 16.62 -7.52
C LYS A 31 -13.73 16.20 -7.23
N ALA A 32 -12.79 16.40 -8.15
CA ALA A 32 -11.38 16.10 -7.94
C ALA A 32 -10.80 16.91 -6.76
N THR A 33 -11.13 18.21 -6.67
CA THR A 33 -10.71 19.08 -5.55
C THR A 33 -11.36 18.63 -4.23
N ALA A 34 -12.62 18.20 -4.26
CA ALA A 34 -13.29 17.63 -3.09
C ALA A 34 -12.63 16.30 -2.67
N TYR A 35 -12.23 15.45 -3.62
CA TYR A 35 -11.48 14.24 -3.35
C TYR A 35 -10.09 14.53 -2.77
N ASP A 36 -9.38 15.52 -3.30
CA ASP A 36 -8.08 15.94 -2.76
C ASP A 36 -8.22 16.52 -1.35
N LYS A 37 -9.30 17.27 -1.08
CA LYS A 37 -9.60 17.77 0.24
C LYS A 37 -9.96 16.65 1.20
N ILE A 38 -10.82 15.73 0.80
CA ILE A 38 -11.15 14.52 1.56
C ILE A 38 -9.90 13.69 1.77
N ALA A 39 -9.06 13.48 0.76
CA ALA A 39 -7.79 12.77 0.88
C ALA A 39 -6.81 13.48 1.82
N SER A 40 -6.79 14.82 1.86
CA SER A 40 -5.95 15.58 2.79
C SER A 40 -6.50 15.58 4.22
N GLU A 41 -7.82 15.69 4.40
CA GLU A 41 -8.49 15.52 5.68
C GLU A 41 -8.35 14.09 6.21
N PHE A 42 -8.37 13.10 5.31
CA PHE A 42 -8.04 11.71 5.63
C PHE A 42 -6.56 11.54 5.97
N ALA A 43 -5.65 12.21 5.30
CA ALA A 43 -4.23 12.18 5.64
C ALA A 43 -3.97 12.78 7.03
N GLU A 44 -4.73 13.79 7.43
CA GLU A 44 -4.68 14.34 8.79
C GLU A 44 -5.40 13.43 9.80
N SER A 45 -6.54 12.83 9.46
CA SER A 45 -7.20 11.81 10.26
C SER A 45 -6.51 10.45 10.17
N GLU A 46 -5.70 10.18 9.13
CA GLU A 46 -4.84 8.99 9.05
C GLU A 46 -3.88 8.91 10.24
N HIS A 47 -3.50 10.01 10.86
CA HIS A 47 -2.77 9.93 12.12
C HIS A 47 -3.58 9.29 13.25
N GLU A 48 -4.89 9.44 13.28
CA GLU A 48 -5.74 8.83 14.30
C GLU A 48 -6.40 7.54 13.81
N THR A 49 -6.83 7.50 12.58
CA THR A 49 -7.47 6.35 11.93
C THR A 49 -6.45 5.31 11.47
N ALA A 50 -5.25 5.70 11.04
CA ALA A 50 -4.14 4.78 10.79
C ALA A 50 -3.72 4.01 12.06
N ARG A 51 -4.03 4.52 13.25
CA ARG A 51 -3.98 3.73 14.50
C ARG A 51 -4.93 2.53 14.46
N MET A 52 -6.09 2.66 13.85
CA MET A 52 -7.08 1.60 13.76
C MET A 52 -6.83 0.65 12.58
N PHE A 53 -6.30 1.14 11.46
CA PHE A 53 -6.12 0.40 10.21
C PHE A 53 -4.83 -0.38 10.10
N ARG A 54 -3.93 -0.25 11.08
CA ARG A 54 -2.68 -0.99 11.01
C ARG A 54 -2.94 -2.44 11.38
N ALA A 55 -2.95 -3.28 10.37
CA ALA A 55 -2.64 -4.69 10.52
C ALA A 55 -1.35 -4.91 11.33
N ASP A 56 -0.60 -3.84 11.52
CA ASP A 56 0.66 -3.67 12.23
C ASP A 56 0.51 -3.48 13.74
N ALA A 57 -0.69 -3.33 14.29
CA ALA A 57 -0.88 -3.39 15.74
C ALA A 57 -0.31 -4.68 16.35
N ASP A 58 -0.06 -5.67 15.49
CA ASP A 58 0.61 -6.91 15.84
C ASP A 58 2.15 -6.80 15.77
N PHE A 59 2.71 -5.71 15.21
CA PHE A 59 4.14 -5.47 15.16
C PHE A 59 4.52 -4.42 16.21
N VAL A 60 4.62 -4.86 17.46
CA VAL A 60 5.06 -4.00 18.56
C VAL A 60 6.58 -3.88 18.46
N GLY A 61 7.05 -2.71 18.04
CA GLY A 61 8.48 -2.41 18.06
C GLY A 61 9.03 -2.40 19.48
N THR A 62 10.23 -2.93 19.64
CA THR A 62 10.98 -2.81 20.90
C THR A 62 11.60 -1.43 20.97
N PHE A 63 11.26 -0.65 22.00
CA PHE A 63 11.89 0.63 22.23
C PHE A 63 13.32 0.45 22.70
N CYS A 64 14.24 1.20 22.10
CA CYS A 64 15.61 1.27 22.54
C CYS A 64 15.78 2.52 23.42
N ALA A 65 16.18 2.35 24.68
CA ALA A 65 16.38 3.46 25.62
C ALA A 65 17.47 4.45 25.17
N THR A 66 18.38 4.01 24.31
CA THR A 66 19.43 4.84 23.70
C THR A 66 19.47 4.56 22.21
N PRO A 67 18.83 5.40 21.36
CA PRO A 67 18.90 5.26 19.90
C PRO A 67 20.35 5.45 19.47
N LYS A 68 21.01 4.36 19.07
CA LYS A 68 22.41 4.39 18.61
C LYS A 68 22.54 4.42 17.10
N ASP A 69 21.47 4.03 16.40
CA ASP A 69 21.53 3.81 14.98
C ASP A 69 20.95 5.00 14.23
N SER A 70 21.79 5.67 13.49
CA SER A 70 21.40 6.79 12.62
C SER A 70 20.60 6.32 11.41
N ILE A 71 19.94 7.27 10.75
CA ILE A 71 19.27 7.01 9.46
C ILE A 71 20.26 6.43 8.44
N ASP A 72 21.52 6.84 8.46
CA ASP A 72 22.56 6.34 7.55
C ASP A 72 22.84 4.85 7.80
N THR A 73 22.88 4.40 9.06
CA THR A 73 23.02 2.98 9.42
C THR A 73 21.81 2.18 8.92
N LEU A 74 20.60 2.72 9.06
CA LEU A 74 19.38 2.11 8.57
C LEU A 74 19.39 1.97 7.05
N MET A 75 19.79 3.02 6.33
CA MET A 75 19.91 3.01 4.87
C MET A 75 20.98 2.02 4.41
N ALA A 76 22.16 2.02 5.07
CA ALA A 76 23.23 1.07 4.77
C ALA A 76 22.78 -0.38 4.98
N THR A 77 22.05 -0.65 6.05
CA THR A 77 21.47 -1.98 6.32
C THR A 77 20.55 -2.41 5.17
N LEU A 78 19.60 -1.56 4.79
CA LEU A 78 18.67 -1.87 3.69
C LEU A 78 19.37 -2.07 2.34
N HIS A 79 20.46 -1.37 2.08
CA HIS A 79 21.25 -1.57 0.86
C HIS A 79 21.84 -2.97 0.73
N THR A 80 21.99 -3.72 1.81
CA THR A 80 22.47 -5.12 1.77
C THR A 80 21.38 -6.12 1.32
N SER A 81 20.10 -5.73 1.38
CA SER A 81 19.00 -6.46 0.77
C SER A 81 18.84 -6.05 -0.69
N ARG A 82 18.68 -7.04 -1.59
CA ARG A 82 18.41 -6.77 -3.01
C ARG A 82 17.14 -5.94 -3.20
N LEU A 83 16.04 -6.34 -2.56
CA LEU A 83 14.76 -5.64 -2.66
C LEU A 83 14.84 -4.26 -1.99
N GLY A 84 15.46 -4.18 -0.80
CA GLY A 84 15.67 -2.93 -0.09
C GLY A 84 16.48 -1.92 -0.90
N SER A 85 17.59 -2.36 -1.49
CA SER A 85 18.45 -1.53 -2.35
C SER A 85 17.70 -0.98 -3.57
N GLN A 86 16.86 -1.81 -4.22
CA GLN A 86 16.05 -1.37 -5.36
C GLN A 86 14.99 -0.34 -4.95
N PHE A 87 14.35 -0.53 -3.79
CA PHE A 87 13.41 0.45 -3.27
C PHE A 87 14.07 1.79 -2.94
N LEU A 88 15.26 1.76 -2.33
CA LEU A 88 16.01 2.97 -2.03
C LEU A 88 16.41 3.72 -3.31
N SER A 89 16.90 2.99 -4.32
CA SER A 89 17.21 3.58 -5.62
C SER A 89 15.97 4.19 -6.27
N PHE A 90 14.83 3.51 -6.21
CA PHE A 90 13.56 4.04 -6.72
C PHE A 90 13.08 5.26 -5.93
N ALA A 91 13.23 5.27 -4.60
CA ALA A 91 12.91 6.42 -3.77
C ALA A 91 13.76 7.65 -4.17
N GLN A 92 15.06 7.45 -4.36
CA GLN A 92 15.97 8.50 -4.81
C GLN A 92 15.57 9.06 -6.17
N LEU A 93 15.26 8.21 -7.16
CA LEU A 93 14.80 8.62 -8.50
C LEU A 93 13.48 9.41 -8.46
N ASN A 94 12.64 9.18 -7.47
CA ASN A 94 11.37 9.87 -7.29
C ASN A 94 11.44 11.04 -6.29
N ASN A 95 12.63 11.48 -5.90
CA ASN A 95 12.87 12.57 -4.95
C ASN A 95 12.16 12.35 -3.60
N ILE A 96 12.09 11.12 -3.12
CA ILE A 96 11.51 10.78 -1.82
C ILE A 96 12.52 11.08 -0.72
N THR A 97 12.10 11.85 0.25
CA THR A 97 12.91 12.17 1.44
C THR A 97 12.62 11.15 2.55
N ILE A 98 13.66 10.57 3.14
CA ILE A 98 13.53 9.64 4.27
C ILE A 98 14.12 10.31 5.50
N ARG A 99 13.35 10.39 6.61
CA ARG A 99 13.75 11.08 7.84
C ARG A 99 13.31 10.30 9.07
N GLU A 100 14.06 10.45 10.16
CA GLU A 100 13.61 10.02 11.48
C GLU A 100 12.79 11.10 12.18
N ARG A 101 11.78 10.68 12.93
CA ARG A 101 10.98 11.54 13.79
C ARG A 101 10.56 10.77 15.04
N GLN A 102 10.65 11.42 16.21
CA GLN A 102 10.33 10.75 17.49
C GLN A 102 8.82 10.74 17.80
N GLN A 103 8.08 11.76 17.33
CA GLN A 103 6.67 11.97 17.68
C GLN A 103 5.69 11.34 16.69
N ILE A 104 6.00 10.17 16.17
CA ILE A 104 5.11 9.36 15.33
C ILE A 104 4.96 7.97 15.92
N LEU A 105 3.92 7.23 15.50
CA LEU A 105 3.67 5.90 16.07
C LEU A 105 4.78 4.89 15.72
N ASP A 106 5.14 4.80 14.44
CA ASP A 106 6.12 3.83 13.92
C ASP A 106 6.79 4.34 12.65
N ALA A 107 6.13 4.33 11.50
CA ALA A 107 6.58 4.91 10.24
C ALA A 107 5.38 5.27 9.35
N SER A 108 5.56 6.23 8.45
CA SER A 108 4.53 6.65 7.51
C SER A 108 5.12 7.20 6.22
N TYR A 109 4.45 6.94 5.11
CA TYR A 109 4.72 7.57 3.83
C TYR A 109 3.65 8.61 3.53
N ASP A 110 4.05 9.86 3.45
CA ASP A 110 3.20 10.96 2.98
C ASP A 110 3.31 11.08 1.45
N ARG A 111 2.19 10.84 0.79
CA ARG A 111 2.07 10.88 -0.67
C ARG A 111 2.25 12.29 -1.23
N ASN A 112 1.78 13.30 -0.50
CA ASN A 112 1.75 14.68 -0.95
C ASN A 112 3.14 15.32 -0.90
N SER A 113 3.84 15.16 0.21
CA SER A 113 5.19 15.70 0.38
C SER A 113 6.29 14.80 -0.19
N GLY A 114 5.97 13.55 -0.53
CA GLY A 114 6.98 12.57 -0.93
C GLY A 114 7.96 12.25 0.21
N THR A 115 7.48 12.20 1.45
CA THR A 115 8.34 12.00 2.62
C THR A 115 7.99 10.69 3.32
N ILE A 116 9.01 9.90 3.65
CA ILE A 116 8.91 8.75 4.54
C ILE A 116 9.48 9.15 5.90
N LEU A 117 8.67 9.00 6.94
CA LEU A 117 9.07 9.22 8.31
C LEU A 117 9.19 7.86 9.01
N VAL A 118 10.26 7.67 9.78
CA VAL A 118 10.47 6.47 10.61
C VAL A 118 10.71 6.91 12.04
N ARG A 119 10.09 6.21 12.99
CA ARG A 119 10.29 6.50 14.41
C ARG A 119 11.72 6.19 14.85
N GLY A 120 12.40 7.19 15.41
CA GLY A 120 13.83 7.11 15.68
C GLY A 120 14.21 6.29 16.92
N ASP A 121 13.32 6.15 17.92
CA ASP A 121 13.57 5.46 19.19
C ASP A 121 13.30 3.95 19.16
N LEU A 122 13.09 3.37 17.97
CA LEU A 122 12.95 1.94 17.76
C LEU A 122 14.31 1.28 17.52
N ASP A 123 14.41 -0.03 17.78
CA ASP A 123 15.59 -0.81 17.42
C ASP A 123 15.79 -0.92 15.90
N LEU A 124 17.02 -1.19 15.46
CA LEU A 124 17.40 -1.21 14.06
C LEU A 124 16.58 -2.24 13.23
N GLY A 125 16.34 -3.43 13.78
CA GLY A 125 15.57 -4.48 13.10
C GLY A 125 14.13 -4.02 12.84
N THR A 126 13.50 -3.41 13.84
CA THR A 126 12.15 -2.83 13.72
C THR A 126 12.13 -1.67 12.73
N LYS A 127 13.05 -0.70 12.82
CA LYS A 127 13.16 0.41 11.87
C LYS A 127 13.34 -0.07 10.45
N THR A 128 14.15 -1.11 10.25
CA THR A 128 14.41 -1.70 8.94
C THR A 128 13.13 -2.27 8.31
N LEU A 129 12.35 -3.02 9.08
CA LEU A 129 11.08 -3.59 8.60
C LEU A 129 10.06 -2.50 8.27
N LEU A 130 9.93 -1.51 9.16
CA LEU A 130 8.99 -0.41 8.97
C LEU A 130 9.36 0.45 7.74
N LEU A 131 10.65 0.74 7.56
CA LEU A 131 11.10 1.46 6.36
C LEU A 131 10.87 0.63 5.09
N ALA A 132 11.11 -0.67 5.11
CA ALA A 132 10.81 -1.57 3.97
C ALA A 132 9.31 -1.54 3.61
N ARG A 133 8.43 -1.51 4.61
CA ARG A 133 6.98 -1.36 4.44
C ARG A 133 6.61 -0.06 3.75
N GLU A 134 7.13 1.07 4.24
CA GLU A 134 6.78 2.38 3.68
C GLU A 134 7.39 2.60 2.30
N LEU A 135 8.57 2.06 2.04
CA LEU A 135 9.15 2.03 0.70
C LEU A 135 8.30 1.20 -0.27
N ARG A 136 7.72 0.06 0.19
CA ARG A 136 6.78 -0.69 -0.64
C ARG A 136 5.49 0.08 -0.87
N ARG A 137 4.96 0.78 0.15
CA ARG A 137 3.78 1.65 0.03
C ARG A 137 4.02 2.75 -1.00
N MET A 138 5.17 3.40 -0.94
CA MET A 138 5.61 4.37 -1.94
C MET A 138 5.67 3.74 -3.34
N TRP A 139 6.24 2.54 -3.46
CA TRP A 139 6.27 1.80 -4.72
C TRP A 139 4.86 1.52 -5.25
N GLN A 140 3.95 1.00 -4.43
CA GLN A 140 2.54 0.77 -4.79
C GLN A 140 1.91 2.05 -5.34
N HIS A 141 2.05 3.16 -4.61
CA HIS A 141 1.49 4.44 -5.01
C HIS A 141 2.05 4.93 -6.36
N ARG A 142 3.36 4.94 -6.52
CA ARG A 142 4.02 5.44 -7.74
C ARG A 142 3.80 4.55 -8.97
N ASN A 143 3.42 3.30 -8.78
CA ASN A 143 3.12 2.35 -9.87
C ASN A 143 1.61 2.11 -10.08
N GLY A 144 0.75 2.95 -9.52
CA GLY A 144 -0.70 2.88 -9.72
C GLY A 144 -1.38 1.71 -9.01
N ALA A 145 -0.67 1.02 -8.10
CA ALA A 145 -1.21 -0.09 -7.30
C ALA A 145 -1.64 0.35 -5.89
N GLY A 146 -1.29 1.56 -5.47
CA GLY A 146 -1.66 2.14 -4.18
C GLY A 146 -2.85 3.07 -4.33
N ILE A 147 -4.06 2.54 -4.52
CA ILE A 147 -5.30 3.30 -4.61
C ILE A 147 -6.03 3.32 -3.27
N HIS A 148 -6.93 4.28 -3.11
CA HIS A 148 -7.80 4.32 -1.94
C HIS A 148 -8.92 3.28 -2.12
N PRO A 149 -9.05 2.27 -1.23
CA PRO A 149 -10.02 1.19 -1.42
C PRO A 149 -11.46 1.68 -1.51
N LEU A 150 -11.80 2.71 -0.76
CA LEU A 150 -13.16 3.26 -0.69
C LEU A 150 -13.62 3.99 -1.97
N ALA A 151 -12.74 4.17 -2.95
CA ALA A 151 -13.12 4.62 -4.28
C ALA A 151 -13.78 3.51 -5.14
N LEU A 152 -13.84 2.27 -4.61
CA LEU A 152 -14.38 1.10 -5.31
C LEU A 152 -15.71 0.65 -4.70
N HIS A 153 -16.46 -0.15 -5.45
CA HIS A 153 -17.59 -0.91 -4.90
C HIS A 153 -17.15 -1.74 -3.67
N PRO A 154 -17.97 -1.88 -2.61
CA PRO A 154 -17.56 -2.48 -1.34
C PRO A 154 -16.84 -3.83 -1.46
N ASP A 155 -17.30 -4.74 -2.31
CA ASP A 155 -16.69 -6.06 -2.47
C ASP A 155 -15.24 -5.96 -2.99
N TYR A 156 -15.00 -5.06 -3.95
CA TYR A 156 -13.68 -4.82 -4.50
C TYR A 156 -12.81 -3.94 -3.60
N ALA A 157 -13.43 -3.06 -2.82
CA ALA A 157 -12.74 -2.28 -1.80
C ALA A 157 -12.08 -3.19 -0.76
N VAL A 158 -12.81 -4.19 -0.26
CA VAL A 158 -12.27 -5.18 0.68
C VAL A 158 -11.12 -5.97 0.07
N LEU A 159 -11.30 -6.49 -1.14
CA LEU A 159 -10.27 -7.25 -1.85
C LEU A 159 -9.00 -6.45 -2.07
N VAL A 160 -9.13 -5.22 -2.57
CA VAL A 160 -7.99 -4.34 -2.86
C VAL A 160 -7.25 -3.95 -1.57
N ASN A 161 -7.98 -3.59 -0.50
CA ASN A 161 -7.38 -3.29 0.80
C ASN A 161 -6.58 -4.47 1.35
N ARG A 162 -7.15 -5.67 1.31
CA ARG A 162 -6.47 -6.91 1.70
C ARG A 162 -5.18 -7.11 0.90
N ALA A 163 -5.28 -7.02 -0.42
CA ALA A 163 -4.15 -7.26 -1.31
C ALA A 163 -3.02 -6.25 -1.09
N GLN A 164 -3.34 -4.95 -1.00
CA GLN A 164 -2.35 -3.91 -0.73
C GLN A 164 -1.66 -4.15 0.62
N THR A 165 -2.41 -4.48 1.67
CA THR A 165 -1.85 -4.74 3.00
C THR A 165 -0.97 -5.99 3.00
N ALA A 166 -1.45 -7.09 2.41
CA ALA A 166 -0.67 -8.34 2.30
C ALA A 166 0.66 -8.14 1.58
N ASP A 167 0.67 -7.36 0.48
CA ASP A 167 1.88 -7.07 -0.29
C ASP A 167 2.92 -6.27 0.51
N LEU A 168 2.48 -5.35 1.39
CA LEU A 168 3.39 -4.67 2.31
C LEU A 168 4.08 -5.66 3.24
N MET A 169 3.32 -6.59 3.83
CA MET A 169 3.86 -7.61 4.75
C MET A 169 4.82 -8.58 4.02
N VAL A 170 4.46 -9.01 2.81
CA VAL A 170 5.34 -9.83 1.96
C VAL A 170 6.68 -9.14 1.71
N SER A 171 6.66 -7.82 1.45
CA SER A 171 7.88 -7.06 1.22
C SER A 171 8.76 -6.97 2.47
N MET A 172 8.17 -6.78 3.65
CA MET A 172 8.90 -6.83 4.93
C MET A 172 9.58 -8.19 5.13
N VAL A 173 8.83 -9.28 4.95
CA VAL A 173 9.34 -10.65 5.11
C VAL A 173 10.50 -10.92 4.14
N ARG A 174 10.34 -10.53 2.88
CA ARG A 174 11.38 -10.72 1.87
C ARG A 174 12.65 -9.94 2.18
N VAL A 175 12.52 -8.66 2.55
CA VAL A 175 13.68 -7.84 2.96
C VAL A 175 14.39 -8.48 4.14
N ALA A 176 13.64 -8.89 5.18
CA ALA A 176 14.21 -9.55 6.36
C ALA A 176 14.95 -10.84 6.00
N TRP A 177 14.39 -11.65 5.09
CA TRP A 177 15.05 -12.87 4.60
C TRP A 177 16.35 -12.57 3.85
N GLU A 178 16.34 -11.61 2.94
CA GLU A 178 17.52 -11.21 2.18
C GLU A 178 18.62 -10.66 3.11
N LEU A 179 18.27 -9.89 4.14
CA LEU A 179 19.19 -9.39 5.16
C LEU A 179 19.80 -10.53 5.98
N GLN A 180 18.99 -11.53 6.37
CA GLN A 180 19.48 -12.71 7.08
C GLN A 180 20.50 -13.48 6.24
N LEU A 181 20.26 -13.65 4.94
CA LEU A 181 21.21 -14.27 4.02
C LEU A 181 22.51 -13.46 3.90
N ALA A 182 22.43 -12.14 4.02
CA ALA A 182 23.59 -11.25 4.06
C ALA A 182 24.30 -11.20 5.42
N GLY A 183 23.84 -11.96 6.42
CA GLY A 183 24.43 -12.06 7.76
C GLY A 183 23.79 -11.17 8.83
N ASN A 184 22.86 -10.28 8.47
CA ASN A 184 22.13 -9.47 9.44
C ASN A 184 20.81 -10.16 9.82
N LYS A 185 20.72 -10.67 11.03
CA LYS A 185 19.58 -11.45 11.53
C LYS A 185 18.53 -10.62 12.27
N ASP A 186 18.78 -9.36 12.56
CA ASP A 186 17.94 -8.57 13.47
C ASP A 186 16.51 -8.44 12.95
N ALA A 187 16.34 -8.06 11.68
CA ALA A 187 15.03 -7.95 11.05
C ALA A 187 14.29 -9.29 11.00
N TRP A 188 15.00 -10.39 10.70
CA TRP A 188 14.39 -11.72 10.66
C TRP A 188 13.93 -12.18 12.04
N MET A 189 14.76 -11.99 13.07
CA MET A 189 14.37 -12.30 14.46
C MET A 189 13.11 -11.52 14.90
N ARG A 190 12.93 -10.30 14.40
CA ARG A 190 11.68 -9.54 14.65
C ARG A 190 10.48 -10.20 14.00
N ILE A 191 10.61 -10.70 12.76
CA ILE A 191 9.54 -11.45 12.08
C ILE A 191 9.19 -12.73 12.85
N GLU A 192 10.19 -13.50 13.28
CA GLU A 192 9.98 -14.77 13.99
C GLU A 192 9.31 -14.60 15.36
N ASN A 193 9.55 -13.48 16.03
CA ASN A 193 9.00 -13.18 17.35
C ASN A 193 7.72 -12.30 17.29
N ALA A 194 7.24 -11.97 16.10
CA ALA A 194 6.02 -11.20 15.89
C ALA A 194 4.84 -12.11 15.55
N PRO A 195 3.60 -11.63 15.69
CA PRO A 195 2.40 -12.34 15.22
C PRO A 195 2.45 -12.71 13.73
N MET A 196 3.30 -12.06 12.93
CA MET A 196 3.50 -12.37 11.51
C MET A 196 4.53 -13.51 11.24
N ALA A 197 4.94 -14.25 12.26
CA ALA A 197 5.88 -15.37 12.13
C ALA A 197 5.39 -16.47 11.17
N ASP A 198 4.08 -16.63 11.02
CA ASP A 198 3.47 -17.54 10.04
C ASP A 198 3.82 -17.16 8.59
N LEU A 199 3.82 -15.86 8.26
CA LEU A 199 4.24 -15.36 6.94
C LEU A 199 5.73 -15.62 6.69
N GLY A 200 6.56 -15.35 7.71
CA GLY A 200 7.99 -15.65 7.69
C GLY A 200 8.25 -17.14 7.43
N ARG A 201 7.58 -18.02 8.18
CA ARG A 201 7.70 -19.48 7.99
C ARG A 201 7.21 -19.95 6.63
N ALA A 202 6.10 -19.40 6.12
CA ALA A 202 5.59 -19.74 4.80
C ALA A 202 6.58 -19.36 3.71
N PHE A 203 7.15 -18.15 3.76
CA PHE A 203 8.18 -17.68 2.85
C PHE A 203 9.45 -18.53 2.93
N ALA A 204 9.97 -18.76 4.14
CA ALA A 204 11.20 -19.50 4.38
C ALA A 204 11.11 -20.94 3.87
N ARG A 205 9.97 -21.61 4.08
CA ARG A 205 9.75 -22.98 3.59
C ARG A 205 9.94 -23.07 2.09
N GLU A 206 9.35 -22.18 1.32
CA GLU A 206 9.50 -22.16 -0.15
C GLU A 206 10.93 -21.80 -0.57
N ALA A 207 11.53 -20.81 0.12
CA ALA A 207 12.89 -20.35 -0.16
C ALA A 207 13.94 -21.41 0.12
N ILE A 208 13.75 -22.26 1.14
CA ILE A 208 14.65 -23.37 1.49
C ILE A 208 14.43 -24.56 0.54
N ALA A 209 13.17 -24.85 0.20
CA ALA A 209 12.85 -25.96 -0.71
C ALA A 209 13.38 -25.72 -2.13
N ASP A 210 13.26 -24.52 -2.65
CA ASP A 210 13.86 -24.07 -3.90
C ASP A 210 14.28 -22.61 -3.81
N PHE A 211 15.58 -22.35 -3.76
CA PHE A 211 16.12 -21.00 -3.68
C PHE A 211 15.67 -20.09 -4.84
N ARG A 212 15.32 -20.65 -5.99
CA ARG A 212 14.77 -19.91 -7.13
C ARG A 212 13.39 -19.33 -6.84
N SER A 213 12.67 -19.84 -5.84
CA SER A 213 11.34 -19.36 -5.43
C SER A 213 11.34 -17.89 -5.00
N ILE A 214 12.47 -17.40 -4.52
CA ILE A 214 12.66 -15.98 -4.15
C ILE A 214 12.58 -15.10 -5.41
N ASN A 215 13.19 -15.53 -6.51
CA ASN A 215 13.28 -14.74 -7.73
C ASN A 215 12.10 -14.94 -8.68
N ASN A 216 11.54 -16.14 -8.76
CA ASN A 216 10.34 -16.44 -9.56
C ASN A 216 9.03 -16.02 -8.86
N GLY A 217 9.11 -15.60 -7.60
CA GLY A 217 7.99 -15.05 -6.84
C GLY A 217 7.13 -16.08 -6.08
N VAL A 218 7.45 -17.38 -6.14
CA VAL A 218 6.68 -18.43 -5.45
C VAL A 218 6.69 -18.19 -3.94
N ALA A 219 7.85 -17.90 -3.32
CA ALA A 219 7.94 -17.63 -1.89
C ALA A 219 7.12 -16.39 -1.48
N CYS A 220 7.16 -15.32 -2.29
CA CYS A 220 6.33 -14.13 -2.06
C CYS A 220 4.85 -14.45 -2.16
N ARG A 221 4.42 -15.23 -3.17
CA ARG A 221 3.02 -15.62 -3.35
C ARG A 221 2.52 -16.49 -2.19
N THR A 222 3.28 -17.46 -1.74
CA THR A 222 2.91 -18.32 -0.61
C THR A 222 2.74 -17.50 0.68
N ALA A 223 3.62 -16.55 0.96
CA ALA A 223 3.46 -15.64 2.09
C ALA A 223 2.21 -14.72 1.93
N PHE A 224 1.96 -14.23 0.71
CA PHE A 224 0.79 -13.43 0.38
C PHE A 224 -0.52 -14.20 0.63
N GLU A 225 -0.65 -15.41 0.11
CA GLU A 225 -1.81 -16.28 0.32
C GLU A 225 -2.01 -16.63 1.80
N THR A 226 -0.90 -16.87 2.53
CA THR A 226 -0.94 -17.13 3.98
C THR A 226 -1.54 -15.95 4.75
N TRP A 227 -1.28 -14.72 4.32
CA TRP A 227 -1.86 -13.53 4.96
C TRP A 227 -3.39 -13.54 4.89
N PHE A 228 -4.00 -13.94 3.77
CA PHE A 228 -5.46 -14.01 3.61
C PHE A 228 -6.12 -15.04 4.53
N LEU A 229 -5.39 -16.06 4.94
CA LEU A 229 -5.88 -17.09 5.87
C LEU A 229 -5.71 -16.69 7.34
N SER A 230 -5.07 -15.58 7.61
CA SER A 230 -4.73 -15.15 8.96
C SER A 230 -5.83 -14.33 9.63
N GLU A 231 -5.78 -14.23 10.97
CA GLU A 231 -6.65 -13.35 11.76
C GLU A 231 -6.43 -11.87 11.45
N ARG A 232 -5.25 -11.50 10.94
CA ARG A 232 -4.92 -10.13 10.50
C ARG A 232 -5.80 -9.69 9.33
N CYS A 233 -6.09 -10.59 8.39
CA CYS A 233 -7.02 -10.32 7.29
C CYS A 233 -8.40 -9.94 7.84
N ARG A 234 -8.93 -10.70 8.80
CA ARG A 234 -10.22 -10.41 9.44
C ARG A 234 -10.23 -9.08 10.19
N LYS A 235 -9.15 -8.76 10.89
CA LYS A 235 -9.02 -7.46 11.57
C LYS A 235 -9.02 -6.31 10.57
N SER A 236 -8.27 -6.44 9.47
CA SER A 236 -8.23 -5.46 8.38
C SER A 236 -9.63 -5.24 7.78
N ASP A 237 -10.37 -6.31 7.52
CA ASP A 237 -11.74 -6.23 7.00
C ASP A 237 -12.67 -5.50 7.96
N ARG A 238 -12.65 -5.90 9.24
CA ARG A 238 -13.50 -5.27 10.26
C ARG A 238 -13.27 -3.79 10.33
N THR A 239 -12.03 -3.37 10.27
CA THR A 239 -11.67 -1.96 10.34
C THR A 239 -12.13 -1.19 9.09
N LEU A 240 -11.92 -1.74 7.90
CA LEU A 240 -12.40 -1.13 6.65
C LEU A 240 -13.92 -1.04 6.61
N ILE A 241 -14.62 -2.10 7.01
CA ILE A 241 -16.09 -2.14 7.05
C ILE A 241 -16.63 -1.11 8.06
N GLN A 242 -16.00 -0.99 9.24
CA GLN A 242 -16.37 0.04 10.21
C GLN A 242 -16.21 1.45 9.65
N GLN A 243 -15.15 1.69 8.88
CA GLN A 243 -14.96 2.96 8.20
C GLN A 243 -16.03 3.19 7.14
N MET A 244 -16.31 2.21 6.29
CA MET A 244 -17.39 2.28 5.30
C MET A 244 -18.72 2.66 5.95
N LEU A 245 -19.05 2.07 7.10
CA LEU A 245 -20.28 2.33 7.82
C LEU A 245 -20.29 3.72 8.48
N ALA A 246 -19.16 4.16 9.05
CA ALA A 246 -19.04 5.48 9.67
C ALA A 246 -19.20 6.62 8.65
N ASP A 247 -18.67 6.41 7.45
CA ASP A 247 -18.64 7.41 6.39
C ASP A 247 -19.79 7.28 5.38
N TYR A 248 -20.80 6.44 5.67
CA TYR A 248 -21.93 6.14 4.78
C TYR A 248 -22.65 7.39 4.23
N GLN A 249 -22.59 8.51 4.91
CA GLN A 249 -23.18 9.77 4.46
C GLN A 249 -22.30 10.60 3.49
N GLY A 250 -21.04 10.23 3.33
CA GLY A 250 -20.03 10.95 2.53
C GLY A 250 -19.44 10.19 1.34
N TYR A 251 -19.66 8.86 1.27
CA TYR A 251 -19.09 8.05 0.21
C TYR A 251 -19.94 8.05 -1.05
N VAL A 252 -19.33 8.53 -2.11
CA VAL A 252 -19.78 8.23 -3.47
C VAL A 252 -19.10 6.91 -3.88
N PHE A 253 -19.71 5.78 -3.50
CA PHE A 253 -19.37 4.53 -4.16
C PHE A 253 -19.60 4.69 -5.65
N THR A 254 -18.67 4.20 -6.48
CA THR A 254 -18.99 4.04 -7.88
C THR A 254 -20.13 3.02 -7.96
N ASP A 255 -21.32 3.44 -8.39
CA ASP A 255 -22.51 2.60 -8.56
C ASP A 255 -22.33 1.52 -9.63
N ASN A 256 -21.16 1.47 -10.27
CA ASN A 256 -20.84 0.51 -11.32
C ASN A 256 -19.84 -0.55 -10.82
N PRO A 257 -20.35 -1.73 -10.39
CA PRO A 257 -19.50 -2.82 -9.91
C PRO A 257 -18.57 -3.37 -11.01
N GLU A 258 -18.92 -3.29 -12.28
CA GLU A 258 -18.06 -3.79 -13.37
C GLU A 258 -16.84 -2.88 -13.57
N THR A 259 -16.98 -1.56 -13.47
CA THR A 259 -15.85 -0.63 -13.48
C THR A 259 -14.91 -0.89 -12.30
N SER A 260 -15.47 -1.08 -11.10
CA SER A 260 -14.68 -1.41 -9.89
C SER A 260 -13.96 -2.74 -10.05
N ARG A 261 -14.58 -3.73 -10.68
CA ARG A 261 -13.98 -5.03 -10.99
C ARG A 261 -12.76 -4.88 -11.91
N MET A 262 -12.89 -4.10 -12.98
CA MET A 262 -11.78 -3.85 -13.91
C MET A 262 -10.61 -3.15 -13.21
N ILE A 263 -10.90 -2.09 -12.45
CA ILE A 263 -9.87 -1.36 -11.69
C ILE A 263 -9.19 -2.29 -10.68
N ALA A 264 -9.95 -3.07 -9.92
CA ALA A 264 -9.39 -4.02 -8.96
C ALA A 264 -8.46 -5.03 -9.64
N LEU A 265 -8.84 -5.57 -10.80
CA LEU A 265 -7.98 -6.48 -11.56
C LEU A 265 -6.67 -5.82 -12.01
N ASP A 266 -6.72 -4.59 -12.48
CA ASP A 266 -5.52 -3.86 -12.91
C ASP A 266 -4.63 -3.52 -11.72
N VAL A 267 -5.21 -3.16 -10.58
CA VAL A 267 -4.48 -2.96 -9.32
C VAL A 267 -3.79 -4.25 -8.88
N LEU A 268 -4.48 -5.40 -8.87
CA LEU A 268 -3.89 -6.68 -8.49
C LEU A 268 -2.73 -7.08 -9.42
N LYS A 269 -2.86 -6.86 -10.72
CA LYS A 269 -1.78 -7.09 -11.70
C LYS A 269 -0.60 -6.14 -11.48
N ALA A 270 -0.86 -4.87 -11.12
CA ALA A 270 0.19 -3.90 -10.86
C ALA A 270 0.90 -4.17 -9.52
N LEU A 271 0.13 -4.61 -8.52
CA LEU A 271 0.58 -4.81 -7.14
C LEU A 271 1.73 -5.82 -7.04
N GLY A 272 1.63 -6.94 -7.76
CA GLY A 272 2.65 -7.99 -7.71
C GLY A 272 3.99 -7.66 -8.37
N LYS A 273 4.10 -6.52 -9.05
CA LYS A 273 5.34 -6.12 -9.73
C LYS A 273 6.47 -5.86 -8.72
N MET A 274 7.66 -6.32 -9.09
CA MET A 274 8.89 -6.10 -8.35
C MET A 274 9.82 -5.15 -9.12
N PRO A 275 10.67 -4.38 -8.43
CA PRO A 275 11.58 -3.43 -9.07
C PRO A 275 12.53 -4.05 -10.11
N PHE A 276 12.79 -5.35 -10.00
CA PHE A 276 13.68 -6.11 -10.90
C PHE A 276 12.93 -6.90 -11.99
N GLY A 277 11.66 -6.52 -12.28
CA GLY A 277 10.92 -7.01 -13.46
C GLY A 277 10.04 -8.24 -13.23
N GLY A 278 10.12 -8.92 -12.09
CA GLY A 278 9.21 -10.04 -11.75
C GLY A 278 7.84 -9.52 -11.30
N ASN A 279 6.82 -10.39 -11.40
CA ASN A 279 5.49 -10.14 -10.86
C ASN A 279 4.92 -11.43 -10.27
N TYR A 280 4.85 -11.47 -8.93
CA TYR A 280 4.47 -12.69 -8.22
C TYR A 280 2.94 -12.90 -8.15
N LEU A 281 2.12 -11.88 -8.41
CA LEU A 281 0.65 -11.98 -8.44
C LEU A 281 0.09 -12.20 -9.85
N MET A 282 0.85 -11.92 -10.91
CA MET A 282 0.35 -12.04 -12.29
C MET A 282 -0.34 -13.39 -12.58
N PRO A 283 0.18 -14.54 -12.09
CA PRO A 283 -0.45 -15.83 -12.37
C PRO A 283 -1.81 -16.02 -11.69
N ILE A 284 -2.06 -15.35 -10.56
CA ILE A 284 -3.27 -15.56 -9.75
C ILE A 284 -4.23 -14.35 -9.77
N ALA A 285 -3.79 -13.18 -10.20
CA ALA A 285 -4.62 -11.97 -10.20
C ALA A 285 -6.01 -12.15 -10.86
N PRO A 286 -6.16 -12.87 -12.00
CA PRO A 286 -7.46 -13.08 -12.60
C PRO A 286 -8.41 -13.93 -11.74
N THR A 287 -7.88 -14.88 -10.97
CA THR A 287 -8.68 -15.79 -10.12
C THR A 287 -9.02 -15.14 -8.78
N MET A 288 -8.20 -14.23 -8.27
CA MET A 288 -8.43 -13.56 -6.99
C MET A 288 -9.77 -12.82 -6.91
N ILE A 289 -10.28 -12.32 -8.06
CA ILE A 289 -11.55 -11.58 -8.10
C ILE A 289 -12.78 -12.45 -7.81
N SER A 290 -12.69 -13.74 -8.06
CA SER A 290 -13.79 -14.68 -7.92
C SER A 290 -13.57 -15.81 -6.93
N ASP A 291 -12.35 -16.00 -6.45
CA ASP A 291 -12.02 -17.05 -5.50
C ASP A 291 -12.43 -16.66 -4.09
N PRO A 292 -13.29 -17.47 -3.42
CA PRO A 292 -13.76 -17.22 -2.07
C PRO A 292 -12.63 -17.03 -1.03
N VAL A 293 -11.47 -17.63 -1.24
CA VAL A 293 -10.31 -17.44 -0.34
C VAL A 293 -9.93 -15.96 -0.24
N PHE A 294 -10.04 -15.22 -1.35
CA PHE A 294 -9.68 -13.81 -1.43
C PHE A 294 -10.88 -12.87 -1.21
N THR A 295 -12.10 -13.28 -1.61
CA THR A 295 -13.28 -12.42 -1.66
C THR A 295 -14.21 -12.58 -0.46
N ASP A 296 -14.28 -13.76 0.17
CA ASP A 296 -15.21 -13.99 1.28
C ASP A 296 -14.87 -13.15 2.51
N VAL A 297 -15.85 -12.36 2.95
CA VAL A 297 -15.81 -11.69 4.26
C VAL A 297 -16.32 -12.67 5.31
N ARG A 298 -15.41 -13.25 6.08
CA ARG A 298 -15.70 -14.36 7.00
C ARG A 298 -16.45 -13.94 8.28
N ASP A 299 -16.53 -12.65 8.56
CA ASP A 299 -17.23 -12.11 9.73
C ASP A 299 -18.37 -11.18 9.28
N ARG A 300 -19.36 -11.77 8.61
CA ARG A 300 -20.55 -11.04 8.14
C ARG A 300 -21.58 -10.76 9.24
N SER A 301 -21.34 -11.24 10.47
CA SER A 301 -22.33 -11.16 11.55
C SER A 301 -22.77 -9.75 11.93
N ASN A 302 -22.03 -8.71 11.50
CA ASN A 302 -22.34 -7.30 11.75
C ASN A 302 -22.46 -6.45 10.48
N ALA A 303 -22.35 -7.04 9.30
CA ALA A 303 -22.46 -6.35 8.03
C ALA A 303 -23.74 -6.79 7.29
N ASN A 304 -24.88 -6.31 7.77
CA ASN A 304 -26.08 -6.27 6.94
C ASN A 304 -25.99 -5.03 6.05
N PHE A 305 -25.48 -5.20 4.84
CA PHE A 305 -25.59 -4.23 3.77
C PHE A 305 -26.88 -4.47 3.00
#